data_2671d2174be880597b83fbcd69562733
#
_entry.id   2671d2174be880597b83fbcd69562733
#
_cell.length_a   1.000
_cell.length_b   1.000
_cell.length_c   1.000
_cell.angle_alpha   90.00
_cell.angle_beta   90.00
_cell.angle_gamma   90.00
#
_symmetry.space_group_name_H-M   'P 1'
#
loop_
_entity.id
_entity.type
_entity.pdbx_description
1 polymer ?
#
loop_
_entity_poly.entity_id
_entity_poly.type
_entity_poly.pdbx_seq_one_letter_code
_entity_poly.pdbx_strand_id
1 'polypeptide(L)'
;LTGLPKSGVLTLLNSKLVLPNIHYRVVLKGLNRVKINNYQSYPNDKSILIGNAKMLYIDKGETLEETALRKRLVSLVNTYIKINPEIDNSIITKINNSASLGDITDIVVTFLRLPKDKKIYYMNEFDDILRAKSLIKEINIELEIFKLDGKIEKEIKESFSKEQKEFVIKEKIKNHGRKRN
;
A
#
# COMPACT_ATOMS: atom_id res chain seq x y z
N LEU A 1 8.98 -20.42 22.27
CA LEU A 1 9.23 -19.16 21.53
C LEU A 1 7.94 -18.67 20.88
N THR A 2 7.01 -18.14 21.68
CA THR A 2 5.77 -17.52 21.20
C THR A 2 6.06 -16.08 20.74
N GLY A 3 5.50 -15.68 19.59
CA GLY A 3 5.63 -14.33 19.06
C GLY A 3 6.67 -14.13 17.95
N LEU A 4 7.38 -15.16 17.52
CA LEU A 4 8.28 -15.08 16.38
C LEU A 4 7.52 -15.12 15.04
N PRO A 5 7.99 -14.41 14.01
CA PRO A 5 7.36 -14.39 12.69
C PRO A 5 7.25 -15.80 12.11
N LYS A 6 6.09 -16.13 11.51
CA LYS A 6 5.88 -17.41 10.81
C LYS A 6 6.16 -17.32 9.31
N SER A 7 6.42 -16.12 8.83
CA SER A 7 6.77 -15.83 7.44
C SER A 7 7.95 -14.88 7.35
N GLY A 8 8.64 -14.91 6.25
CA GLY A 8 9.77 -14.05 5.96
C GLY A 8 10.00 -13.93 4.46
N VAL A 9 11.07 -13.25 4.10
CA VAL A 9 11.54 -13.12 2.72
C VAL A 9 12.95 -13.67 2.63
N LEU A 10 13.15 -14.63 1.74
CA LEU A 10 14.49 -15.02 1.34
C LEU A 10 15.14 -13.87 0.59
N THR A 11 16.31 -13.43 1.03
CA THR A 11 16.99 -12.28 0.44
C THR A 11 18.39 -12.62 0.01
N LEU A 12 18.83 -12.02 -1.10
CA LEU A 12 20.21 -12.01 -1.53
C LEU A 12 20.90 -10.75 -0.99
N LEU A 13 22.04 -10.91 -0.32
CA LEU A 13 22.90 -9.80 0.07
C LEU A 13 23.72 -9.36 -1.15
N ASN A 14 23.29 -8.27 -1.80
CA ASN A 14 23.96 -7.74 -2.99
C ASN A 14 25.26 -7.00 -2.65
N SER A 15 25.24 -6.21 -1.58
CA SER A 15 26.42 -5.49 -1.14
C SER A 15 26.42 -5.22 0.36
N LYS A 16 27.60 -5.14 0.93
CA LYS A 16 27.84 -4.76 2.33
C LYS A 16 28.95 -3.73 2.35
N LEU A 17 28.67 -2.56 2.91
CA LEU A 17 29.63 -1.48 3.14
C LEU A 17 29.83 -1.32 4.65
N VAL A 18 31.08 -1.31 5.08
CA VAL A 18 31.46 -1.01 6.46
C VAL A 18 31.51 0.50 6.63
N LEU A 19 30.76 1.03 7.58
CA LEU A 19 30.73 2.44 7.94
C LEU A 19 31.54 2.68 9.21
N PRO A 20 31.96 3.93 9.50
CA PRO A 20 32.55 4.29 10.79
C PRO A 20 31.65 3.81 11.95
N ASN A 21 32.27 3.52 13.12
CA ASN A 21 31.58 3.06 14.34
C ASN A 21 30.91 1.66 14.24
N ILE A 22 31.50 0.75 13.48
CA ILE A 22 31.04 -0.66 13.37
C ILE A 22 29.62 -0.79 12.82
N HIS A 23 29.12 0.21 12.12
CA HIS A 23 27.85 0.12 11.40
C HIS A 23 28.04 -0.47 10.00
N TYR A 24 26.99 -1.12 9.50
CA TYR A 24 26.99 -1.70 8.16
C TYR A 24 25.83 -1.12 7.35
N ARG A 25 26.12 -0.72 6.12
CA ARG A 25 25.10 -0.48 5.10
C ARG A 25 25.01 -1.72 4.23
N VAL A 26 23.83 -2.32 4.15
CA VAL A 26 23.59 -3.52 3.35
C VAL A 26 22.52 -3.24 2.30
N VAL A 27 22.69 -3.82 1.11
CA VAL A 27 21.67 -3.81 0.05
C VAL A 27 21.20 -5.25 -0.09
N LEU A 28 19.91 -5.45 0.20
CA LEU A 28 19.24 -6.74 0.12
C LEU A 28 18.30 -6.76 -1.08
N LYS A 29 18.31 -7.86 -1.82
CA LYS A 29 17.31 -8.14 -2.87
C LYS A 29 16.39 -9.24 -2.37
N GLY A 30 15.10 -8.95 -2.25
CA GLY A 30 14.07 -9.96 -1.97
C GLY A 30 14.00 -10.96 -3.15
N LEU A 31 13.94 -12.23 -2.83
CA LEU A 31 13.84 -13.30 -3.82
C LEU A 31 12.47 -13.98 -3.75
N ASN A 32 12.15 -14.60 -2.62
CA ASN A 32 10.94 -15.39 -2.44
C ASN A 32 10.37 -15.22 -1.04
N ARG A 33 9.07 -15.41 -0.91
CA ARG A 33 8.41 -15.59 0.38
C ARG A 33 8.74 -16.96 0.94
N VAL A 34 8.94 -17.02 2.24
CA VAL A 34 9.24 -18.26 2.95
C VAL A 34 8.34 -18.42 4.17
N LYS A 35 7.90 -19.64 4.41
CA LYS A 35 7.27 -20.03 5.67
C LYS A 35 8.36 -20.51 6.61
N ILE A 36 8.38 -19.97 7.84
CA ILE A 36 9.40 -20.31 8.82
C ILE A 36 8.78 -21.25 9.87
N ASN A 37 9.43 -22.40 10.03
CA ASN A 37 9.06 -23.39 11.02
C ASN A 37 10.23 -23.57 11.99
N ASN A 38 9.94 -23.95 13.23
CA ASN A 38 10.91 -24.42 14.21
C ASN A 38 12.13 -23.50 14.38
N TYR A 39 11.92 -22.42 15.12
CA TYR A 39 13.03 -21.59 15.58
C TYR A 39 13.85 -22.31 16.65
N GLN A 40 15.16 -22.20 16.57
CA GLN A 40 16.10 -22.69 17.58
C GLN A 40 17.27 -21.70 17.72
N SER A 41 17.90 -21.71 18.88
CA SER A 41 19.11 -20.93 19.09
C SER A 41 20.27 -21.56 18.32
N TYR A 42 21.14 -20.72 17.76
CA TYR A 42 22.36 -21.18 17.10
C TYR A 42 23.29 -21.86 18.13
N PRO A 43 23.88 -23.05 17.82
CA PRO A 43 24.63 -23.82 18.81
C PRO A 43 25.81 -23.06 19.43
N ASN A 44 26.51 -22.25 18.64
CA ASN A 44 27.72 -21.53 19.06
C ASN A 44 27.43 -20.13 19.62
N ASP A 45 26.20 -19.60 19.44
CA ASP A 45 25.80 -18.31 19.99
C ASP A 45 24.27 -18.29 20.22
N LYS A 46 23.88 -18.41 21.47
CA LYS A 46 22.46 -18.46 21.87
C LYS A 46 21.69 -17.16 21.63
N SER A 47 22.40 -16.05 21.36
CA SER A 47 21.75 -14.78 20.99
C SER A 47 21.22 -14.78 19.56
N ILE A 48 21.69 -15.70 18.70
CA ILE A 48 21.28 -15.87 17.32
C ILE A 48 20.19 -16.91 17.25
N LEU A 49 19.06 -16.54 16.64
CA LEU A 49 17.99 -17.47 16.31
C LEU A 49 18.09 -17.94 14.86
N ILE A 50 17.98 -19.22 14.64
CA ILE A 50 17.87 -19.83 13.35
C ILE A 50 16.51 -20.51 13.19
N GLY A 51 15.98 -20.51 11.98
CA GLY A 51 14.69 -21.14 11.68
C GLY A 51 14.77 -21.94 10.39
N ASN A 52 14.00 -23.02 10.32
CA ASN A 52 13.84 -23.77 9.08
C ASN A 52 12.85 -23.04 8.18
N ALA A 53 13.31 -22.58 7.02
CA ALA A 53 12.50 -21.87 6.04
C ALA A 53 12.15 -22.77 4.86
N LYS A 54 10.87 -22.77 4.46
CA LYS A 54 10.38 -23.46 3.27
C LYS A 54 9.90 -22.43 2.25
N MET A 55 10.43 -22.45 1.04
CA MET A 55 9.88 -21.71 -0.09
C MET A 55 8.57 -22.33 -0.52
N LEU A 56 7.56 -21.51 -0.76
CA LEU A 56 6.21 -21.95 -1.16
C LEU A 56 5.93 -21.67 -2.64
N TYR A 57 6.88 -21.04 -3.34
CA TYR A 57 6.72 -20.76 -4.75
C TYR A 57 6.84 -22.07 -5.56
N ILE A 58 5.79 -22.36 -6.31
CA ILE A 58 5.79 -23.39 -7.35
C ILE A 58 5.40 -22.65 -8.64
N ASP A 59 6.30 -22.59 -9.59
CA ASP A 59 5.98 -22.07 -10.92
C ASP A 59 4.99 -23.03 -11.60
N LYS A 60 3.71 -22.64 -11.60
CA LYS A 60 2.61 -23.44 -12.18
C LYS A 60 2.11 -22.86 -13.51
N GLY A 61 2.76 -21.80 -14.00
CA GLY A 61 2.18 -20.96 -15.05
C GLY A 61 1.01 -20.11 -14.52
N GLU A 62 0.67 -19.06 -15.24
CA GLU A 62 -0.43 -18.16 -14.87
C GLU A 62 -1.77 -18.74 -15.32
N THR A 63 -2.71 -18.88 -14.39
CA THR A 63 -4.08 -19.32 -14.66
C THR A 63 -4.90 -18.21 -15.32
N LEU A 64 -6.04 -18.54 -15.93
CA LEU A 64 -6.98 -17.55 -16.48
C LEU A 64 -7.51 -16.60 -15.40
N GLU A 65 -7.73 -17.11 -14.18
CA GLU A 65 -8.16 -16.29 -13.05
C GLU A 65 -7.08 -15.30 -12.63
N GLU A 66 -5.83 -15.74 -12.53
CA GLU A 66 -4.70 -14.86 -12.22
C GLU A 66 -4.51 -13.79 -13.29
N THR A 67 -4.62 -14.15 -14.58
CA THR A 67 -4.57 -13.20 -15.69
C THR A 67 -5.69 -12.15 -15.60
N ALA A 68 -6.90 -12.55 -15.26
CA ALA A 68 -8.03 -11.63 -15.10
C ALA A 68 -7.82 -10.69 -13.89
N LEU A 69 -7.37 -11.22 -12.76
CA LEU A 69 -7.06 -10.44 -11.56
C LEU A 69 -5.90 -9.47 -11.79
N ARG A 70 -4.86 -9.90 -12.51
CA ARG A 70 -3.73 -9.04 -12.92
C ARG A 70 -4.25 -7.83 -13.69
N LYS A 71 -5.01 -8.04 -14.75
CA LYS A 71 -5.59 -6.97 -15.58
C LYS A 71 -6.43 -6.01 -14.75
N ARG A 72 -7.28 -6.54 -13.87
CA ARG A 72 -8.14 -5.74 -13.00
C ARG A 72 -7.32 -4.92 -12.00
N LEU A 73 -6.34 -5.53 -11.34
CA LEU A 73 -5.48 -4.88 -10.36
C LEU A 73 -4.67 -3.76 -11.00
N VAL A 74 -4.04 -4.00 -12.14
CA VAL A 74 -3.27 -2.99 -12.90
C VAL A 74 -4.15 -1.82 -13.29
N SER A 75 -5.36 -2.06 -13.79
CA SER A 75 -6.32 -1.01 -14.13
C SER A 75 -6.70 -0.13 -12.93
N LEU A 76 -6.98 -0.74 -11.79
CA LEU A 76 -7.31 -0.02 -10.56
C LEU A 76 -6.13 0.78 -10.02
N VAL A 77 -4.94 0.21 -10.04
CA VAL A 77 -3.70 0.89 -9.62
C VAL A 77 -3.44 2.12 -10.50
N ASN A 78 -3.60 2.01 -11.81
CA ASN A 78 -3.47 3.16 -12.71
C ASN A 78 -4.46 4.28 -12.37
N THR A 79 -5.69 3.93 -11.98
CA THR A 79 -6.69 4.90 -11.54
C THR A 79 -6.29 5.53 -10.20
N TYR A 80 -5.81 4.72 -9.26
CA TYR A 80 -5.39 5.16 -7.94
C TYR A 80 -4.20 6.12 -7.98
N ILE A 81 -3.20 5.83 -8.81
CA ILE A 81 -2.01 6.68 -8.99
C ILE A 81 -2.39 8.04 -9.58
N LYS A 82 -3.33 8.10 -10.53
CA LYS A 82 -3.78 9.37 -11.14
C LYS A 82 -4.38 10.34 -10.12
N ILE A 83 -5.01 9.84 -9.07
CA ILE A 83 -5.61 10.68 -8.02
C ILE A 83 -4.67 10.91 -6.83
N ASN A 84 -3.53 10.24 -6.79
CA ASN A 84 -2.51 10.37 -5.75
C ASN A 84 -1.16 10.78 -6.37
N PRO A 85 -0.96 12.07 -6.69
CA PRO A 85 0.22 12.54 -7.42
C PRO A 85 1.55 12.39 -6.67
N GLU A 86 1.51 12.12 -5.37
CA GLU A 86 2.69 11.84 -4.53
C GLU A 86 3.26 10.42 -4.76
N ILE A 87 2.53 9.55 -5.46
CA ILE A 87 3.01 8.21 -5.80
C ILE A 87 3.86 8.28 -7.06
N ASP A 88 5.10 7.77 -6.99
CA ASP A 88 6.03 7.76 -8.10
C ASP A 88 5.51 6.91 -9.27
N ASN A 89 5.43 7.50 -10.45
CA ASN A 89 4.99 6.81 -11.68
C ASN A 89 5.90 5.64 -12.09
N SER A 90 7.14 5.56 -11.58
CA SER A 90 8.03 4.41 -11.80
C SER A 90 7.43 3.10 -11.31
N ILE A 91 6.46 3.16 -10.40
CA ILE A 91 5.70 2.00 -9.91
C ILE A 91 4.94 1.31 -11.04
N ILE A 92 4.37 2.07 -11.99
CA ILE A 92 3.67 1.51 -13.16
C ILE A 92 4.63 0.66 -14.00
N THR A 93 5.84 1.16 -14.21
CA THR A 93 6.87 0.42 -14.94
C THR A 93 7.26 -0.89 -14.21
N LYS A 94 7.40 -0.84 -12.89
CA LYS A 94 7.69 -2.04 -12.08
C LYS A 94 6.56 -3.06 -12.18
N ILE A 95 5.31 -2.62 -12.11
CA ILE A 95 4.13 -3.49 -12.22
C ILE A 95 4.05 -4.13 -13.61
N ASN A 96 4.28 -3.35 -14.67
CA ASN A 96 4.24 -3.87 -16.04
C ASN A 96 5.35 -4.88 -16.33
N ASN A 97 6.49 -4.76 -15.66
CA ASN A 97 7.64 -5.66 -15.78
C ASN A 97 7.58 -6.85 -14.79
N SER A 98 6.54 -6.94 -13.97
CA SER A 98 6.39 -8.02 -12.99
C SER A 98 6.06 -9.34 -13.67
N ALA A 99 6.74 -10.41 -13.23
CA ALA A 99 6.59 -11.74 -13.81
C ALA A 99 5.29 -12.45 -13.38
N SER A 100 4.81 -12.19 -12.17
CA SER A 100 3.67 -12.89 -11.57
C SER A 100 2.63 -11.94 -10.96
N LEU A 101 1.41 -12.47 -10.72
CA LEU A 101 0.39 -11.78 -9.94
C LEU A 101 0.90 -11.50 -8.51
N GLY A 102 1.66 -12.42 -7.94
CA GLY A 102 2.28 -12.29 -6.63
C GLY A 102 3.20 -11.07 -6.53
N ASP A 103 4.09 -10.87 -7.52
CA ASP A 103 4.99 -9.72 -7.58
C ASP A 103 4.22 -8.40 -7.63
N ILE A 104 3.15 -8.35 -8.43
CA ILE A 104 2.29 -7.15 -8.51
C ILE A 104 1.65 -6.85 -7.16
N THR A 105 1.10 -7.87 -6.49
CA THR A 105 0.48 -7.68 -5.18
C THR A 105 1.48 -7.15 -4.15
N ASP A 106 2.72 -7.64 -4.17
CA ASP A 106 3.77 -7.18 -3.27
C ASP A 106 4.15 -5.72 -3.53
N ILE A 107 4.28 -5.32 -4.79
CA ILE A 107 4.52 -3.92 -5.16
C ILE A 107 3.35 -3.03 -4.69
N VAL A 108 2.12 -3.45 -4.93
CA VAL A 108 0.91 -2.67 -4.58
C VAL A 108 0.83 -2.40 -3.08
N VAL A 109 1.10 -3.39 -2.23
CA VAL A 109 1.11 -3.23 -0.76
C VAL A 109 2.12 -2.18 -0.29
N THR A 110 3.21 -1.94 -1.03
CA THR A 110 4.24 -0.99 -0.60
C THR A 110 3.78 0.46 -0.62
N PHE A 111 2.97 0.86 -1.61
CA PHE A 111 2.54 2.25 -1.76
C PHE A 111 1.11 2.53 -1.26
N LEU A 112 0.30 1.50 -1.03
CA LEU A 112 -1.00 1.70 -0.38
C LEU A 112 -0.83 2.17 1.07
N ARG A 113 -1.66 3.12 1.49
CA ARG A 113 -1.68 3.66 2.85
C ARG A 113 -2.35 2.69 3.84
N LEU A 114 -1.88 1.45 3.86
CA LEU A 114 -2.40 0.41 4.73
C LEU A 114 -1.81 0.51 6.14
N PRO A 115 -2.59 0.27 7.19
CA PRO A 115 -2.10 0.15 8.55
C PRO A 115 -1.19 -1.09 8.68
N LYS A 116 -0.33 -1.08 9.72
CA LYS A 116 0.72 -2.08 9.91
C LYS A 116 0.19 -3.52 9.98
N ASP A 117 -0.92 -3.72 10.66
CA ASP A 117 -1.59 -5.02 10.79
C ASP A 117 -2.04 -5.58 9.43
N LYS A 118 -2.60 -4.74 8.56
CA LYS A 118 -2.94 -5.13 7.19
C LYS A 118 -1.70 -5.46 6.35
N LYS A 119 -0.62 -4.69 6.47
CA LYS A 119 0.64 -5.01 5.78
C LYS A 119 1.20 -6.37 6.23
N ILE A 120 1.12 -6.66 7.54
CA ILE A 120 1.50 -7.96 8.09
C ILE A 120 0.58 -9.08 7.56
N TYR A 121 -0.73 -8.83 7.47
CA TYR A 121 -1.66 -9.78 6.85
C TYR A 121 -1.23 -10.13 5.42
N TYR A 122 -0.98 -9.13 4.56
CA TYR A 122 -0.55 -9.36 3.18
C TYR A 122 0.81 -10.07 3.08
N MET A 123 1.71 -9.85 4.03
CA MET A 123 2.98 -10.56 4.11
C MET A 123 2.77 -12.05 4.44
N ASN A 124 1.79 -12.37 5.30
CA ASN A 124 1.49 -13.72 5.75
C ASN A 124 0.57 -14.50 4.80
N GLU A 125 -0.14 -13.82 3.90
CA GLU A 125 -1.00 -14.49 2.92
C GLU A 125 -0.16 -14.96 1.73
N PHE A 126 -0.08 -16.27 1.55
CA PHE A 126 0.72 -16.90 0.50
C PHE A 126 -0.05 -17.14 -0.80
N ASP A 127 -1.37 -17.10 -0.74
CA ASP A 127 -2.21 -17.25 -1.93
C ASP A 127 -2.31 -15.93 -2.69
N ASP A 128 -1.73 -15.91 -3.91
CA ASP A 128 -1.67 -14.73 -4.77
C ASP A 128 -3.05 -14.25 -5.21
N ILE A 129 -3.98 -15.19 -5.41
CA ILE A 129 -5.36 -14.90 -5.80
C ILE A 129 -6.10 -14.21 -4.65
N LEU A 130 -5.98 -14.76 -3.44
CA LEU A 130 -6.59 -14.16 -2.24
C LEU A 130 -6.02 -12.77 -1.95
N ARG A 131 -4.69 -12.60 -2.08
CA ARG A 131 -4.05 -11.28 -1.95
C ARG A 131 -4.58 -10.30 -2.96
N ALA A 132 -4.63 -10.67 -4.23
CA ALA A 132 -5.11 -9.80 -5.30
C ALA A 132 -6.56 -9.40 -5.10
N LYS A 133 -7.45 -10.34 -4.77
CA LYS A 133 -8.86 -10.07 -4.46
C LYS A 133 -9.03 -9.10 -3.29
N SER A 134 -8.23 -9.27 -2.24
CA SER A 134 -8.24 -8.39 -1.07
C SER A 134 -7.73 -6.99 -1.41
N LEU A 135 -6.65 -6.86 -2.18
CA LEU A 135 -6.12 -5.57 -2.63
C LEU A 135 -7.08 -4.82 -3.55
N ILE A 136 -7.76 -5.53 -4.44
CA ILE A 136 -8.81 -4.96 -5.28
C ILE A 136 -9.91 -4.31 -4.43
N LYS A 137 -10.32 -4.96 -3.34
CA LYS A 137 -11.31 -4.39 -2.40
C LYS A 137 -10.76 -3.14 -1.70
N GLU A 138 -9.52 -3.18 -1.19
CA GLU A 138 -8.89 -2.03 -0.53
C GLU A 138 -8.80 -0.83 -1.47
N ILE A 139 -8.32 -1.03 -2.70
CA ILE A 139 -8.19 0.06 -3.68
C ILE A 139 -9.57 0.63 -4.04
N ASN A 140 -10.59 -0.20 -4.22
CA ASN A 140 -11.93 0.29 -4.50
C ASN A 140 -12.48 1.15 -3.34
N ILE A 141 -12.26 0.74 -2.08
CA ILE A 141 -12.64 1.52 -0.91
C ILE A 141 -11.93 2.88 -0.91
N GLU A 142 -10.63 2.91 -1.12
CA GLU A 142 -9.86 4.15 -1.21
C GLU A 142 -10.37 5.08 -2.33
N LEU A 143 -10.69 4.53 -3.49
CA LEU A 143 -11.25 5.28 -4.62
C LEU A 143 -12.65 5.84 -4.30
N GLU A 144 -13.47 5.11 -3.55
CA GLU A 144 -14.78 5.58 -3.10
C GLU A 144 -14.65 6.70 -2.07
N ILE A 145 -13.75 6.55 -1.08
CA ILE A 145 -13.45 7.58 -0.10
C ILE A 145 -13.02 8.86 -0.80
N PHE A 146 -12.11 8.78 -1.76
CA PHE A 146 -11.65 9.94 -2.53
C PHE A 146 -12.80 10.65 -3.26
N LYS A 147 -13.72 9.90 -3.86
CA LYS A 147 -14.90 10.48 -4.53
C LYS A 147 -15.85 11.17 -3.55
N LEU A 148 -16.04 10.58 -2.38
CA LEU A 148 -16.89 11.15 -1.32
C LEU A 148 -16.27 12.43 -0.77
N ASP A 149 -14.96 12.43 -0.53
CA ASP A 149 -14.23 13.58 -0.03
C ASP A 149 -14.35 14.78 -0.99
N GLY A 150 -14.19 14.55 -2.29
CA GLY A 150 -14.41 15.57 -3.31
C GLY A 150 -15.85 16.12 -3.36
N LYS A 151 -16.87 15.31 -3.07
CA LYS A 151 -18.25 15.76 -2.96
C LYS A 151 -18.47 16.63 -1.72
N ILE A 152 -17.97 16.18 -0.58
CA ILE A 152 -18.04 16.91 0.69
C ILE A 152 -17.36 18.28 0.56
N GLU A 153 -16.16 18.32 -0.03
CA GLU A 153 -15.44 19.59 -0.26
C GLU A 153 -16.24 20.56 -1.13
N LYS A 154 -16.90 20.05 -2.17
CA LYS A 154 -17.77 20.84 -3.04
C LYS A 154 -18.99 21.40 -2.29
N GLU A 155 -19.66 20.58 -1.50
CA GLU A 155 -20.81 20.97 -0.70
C GLU A 155 -20.46 22.06 0.34
N ILE A 156 -19.29 21.90 1.00
CA ILE A 156 -18.77 22.89 1.93
C ILE A 156 -18.52 24.23 1.21
N LYS A 157 -17.84 24.22 0.07
CA LYS A 157 -17.59 25.44 -0.72
C LYS A 157 -18.88 26.13 -1.16
N GLU A 158 -19.89 25.36 -1.56
CA GLU A 158 -21.19 25.91 -1.96
C GLU A 158 -21.93 26.52 -0.77
N SER A 159 -21.90 25.91 0.41
CA SER A 159 -22.54 26.44 1.62
C SER A 159 -21.88 27.75 2.06
N PHE A 160 -20.55 27.82 2.12
CA PHE A 160 -19.81 29.05 2.41
C PHE A 160 -20.13 30.18 1.42
N SER A 161 -20.21 29.87 0.14
CA SER A 161 -20.56 30.86 -0.89
C SER A 161 -21.97 31.42 -0.70
N LYS A 162 -22.94 30.58 -0.29
CA LYS A 162 -24.30 31.03 0.03
C LYS A 162 -24.34 31.93 1.26
N GLU A 163 -23.70 31.53 2.35
CA GLU A 163 -23.61 32.32 3.58
C GLU A 163 -22.96 33.68 3.35
N GLN A 164 -21.87 33.75 2.60
CA GLN A 164 -21.22 35.02 2.24
C GLN A 164 -22.16 35.93 1.44
N LYS A 165 -22.89 35.39 0.46
CA LYS A 165 -23.86 36.15 -0.34
C LYS A 165 -24.99 36.68 0.53
N GLU A 166 -25.54 35.88 1.43
CA GLU A 166 -26.57 36.29 2.38
C GLU A 166 -26.08 37.38 3.33
N PHE A 167 -24.87 37.24 3.84
CA PHE A 167 -24.25 38.27 4.72
C PHE A 167 -24.12 39.59 3.98
N VAL A 168 -23.60 39.60 2.74
CA VAL A 168 -23.45 40.84 1.94
C VAL A 168 -24.80 41.48 1.64
N ILE A 169 -25.85 40.69 1.37
CA ILE A 169 -27.21 41.21 1.13
C ILE A 169 -27.77 41.83 2.40
N LYS A 170 -27.65 41.17 3.56
CA LYS A 170 -28.09 41.70 4.87
C LYS A 170 -27.40 43.02 5.22
N GLU A 171 -26.09 43.10 5.00
CA GLU A 171 -25.33 44.36 5.22
C GLU A 171 -25.77 45.48 4.29
N LYS A 172 -26.01 45.20 3.00
CA LYS A 172 -26.52 46.21 2.05
C LYS A 172 -27.89 46.70 2.43
N ILE A 173 -28.82 45.83 2.86
CA ILE A 173 -30.15 46.22 3.33
C ILE A 173 -30.04 47.12 4.57
N LYS A 174 -29.22 46.73 5.54
CA LYS A 174 -29.01 47.51 6.78
C LYS A 174 -28.44 48.90 6.50
N ASN A 175 -27.52 49.04 5.55
CA ASN A 175 -26.93 50.30 5.17
C ASN A 175 -27.88 51.18 4.36
N HIS A 176 -28.77 50.62 3.53
CA HIS A 176 -29.80 51.40 2.82
C HIS A 176 -30.90 51.92 3.78
N GLY A 177 -31.26 51.11 4.79
CA GLY A 177 -32.23 51.56 5.82
C GLY A 177 -31.73 52.72 6.69
N ARG A 178 -30.39 52.78 6.94
CA ARG A 178 -29.77 53.90 7.72
C ARG A 178 -29.61 55.20 6.95
N LYS A 179 -29.72 55.24 5.63
CA LYS A 179 -29.63 56.44 4.80
C LYS A 179 -30.99 57.10 4.54
N ARG A 180 -32.08 56.57 5.09
CA ARG A 180 -33.44 57.12 4.93
C ARG A 180 -34.02 57.78 6.21
N ASN A 181 -33.25 57.83 7.27
CA ASN A 181 -33.51 58.64 8.49
C ASN A 181 -32.46 59.74 8.60
#